data_a259e2f45793e18e3f8cbaf3841bb93d
#
_entry.id   a259e2f45793e18e3f8cbaf3841bb93d
#
_cell.length_a   1.000
_cell.length_b   1.000
_cell.length_c   1.000
_cell.angle_alpha   90.00
_cell.angle_beta   90.00
_cell.angle_gamma   90.00
#
_symmetry.space_group_name_H-M   'P 1'
#
loop_
_entity.id
_entity.type
_entity.pdbx_description
1 polymer ?
#
loop_
_entity_poly.entity_id
_entity_poly.type
_entity_poly.pdbx_seq_one_letter_code
_entity_poly.pdbx_strand_id
1 'polypeptide(L)'
;MRRSLRVFPILLGSALILTLAYQVSAAETEDAEAATHGDEAASYQIVDTYDFPGFKIIQFDLAVLSHYSYMLLSGGECLVVDPGRDIFTYLETAKKEGVKITGVWLTHSHADFVAGHIEFAEQLGVPLRISEKAQAGYQHIALKENDTLKVGDAVLKFLETPGHTPDSMCGLVASKQSPDRPLVMLTGDTLFIGSVGRPDLLGENMSASTMASMMFDTWTNKLSKLPDDVKILPAHGAGSLCGAHLSD
;
A
#
# COMPACT_ATOMS: atom_id res chain seq x y z
N MET A 1 61.56 36.29 -53.79
CA MET A 1 61.43 34.82 -53.72
C MET A 1 59.95 34.47 -53.57
N ARG A 2 59.35 34.06 -54.67
CA ARG A 2 57.90 33.67 -54.73
C ARG A 2 57.84 32.16 -54.62
N ARG A 3 57.16 31.63 -53.65
CA ARG A 3 56.79 30.19 -53.51
C ARG A 3 55.34 30.01 -53.99
N SER A 4 55.21 29.23 -55.06
CA SER A 4 53.98 28.80 -55.69
C SER A 4 53.24 27.79 -54.78
N LEU A 5 51.95 28.02 -54.45
CA LEU A 5 51.07 27.04 -53.88
C LEU A 5 50.44 26.21 -55.01
N ARG A 6 50.66 24.92 -54.96
CA ARG A 6 49.94 23.95 -55.80
C ARG A 6 48.65 23.54 -55.14
N VAL A 7 47.54 23.76 -55.84
CA VAL A 7 46.19 23.29 -55.41
C VAL A 7 46.00 21.89 -55.96
N PHE A 8 45.72 20.91 -55.13
CA PHE A 8 45.28 19.58 -55.54
C PHE A 8 43.72 19.53 -55.53
N PRO A 9 43.10 18.88 -56.54
CA PRO A 9 41.67 18.73 -56.63
C PRO A 9 41.23 17.58 -55.70
N ILE A 10 40.17 17.85 -54.83
CA ILE A 10 39.51 16.86 -54.02
C ILE A 10 38.47 16.12 -54.88
N LEU A 11 38.66 14.81 -55.01
CA LEU A 11 37.73 13.90 -55.67
C LEU A 11 36.49 13.75 -54.71
N LEU A 12 35.30 14.09 -55.21
CA LEU A 12 34.04 13.74 -54.61
C LEU A 12 33.80 12.23 -54.69
N GLY A 13 33.95 11.54 -53.57
CA GLY A 13 33.48 10.17 -53.40
C GLY A 13 32.00 10.15 -52.99
N SER A 14 31.17 9.65 -53.89
CA SER A 14 29.72 9.42 -53.61
C SER A 14 29.57 8.33 -52.56
N ALA A 15 29.18 8.71 -51.36
CA ALA A 15 28.80 7.75 -50.32
C ALA A 15 27.37 7.26 -50.59
N LEU A 16 27.26 6.01 -50.99
CA LEU A 16 26.02 5.27 -51.13
C LEU A 16 25.53 4.93 -49.74
N ILE A 17 24.51 5.65 -49.25
CA ILE A 17 23.84 5.33 -47.96
C ILE A 17 22.92 4.13 -48.22
N LEU A 18 23.36 2.95 -47.78
CA LEU A 18 22.52 1.76 -47.70
C LEU A 18 21.57 1.93 -46.51
N THR A 19 20.33 2.30 -46.79
CA THR A 19 19.24 2.22 -45.82
C THR A 19 18.86 0.74 -45.64
N LEU A 20 19.37 0.13 -44.58
CA LEU A 20 18.89 -1.17 -44.12
C LEU A 20 17.52 -0.93 -43.44
N ALA A 21 16.44 -1.20 -44.18
CA ALA A 21 15.11 -1.30 -43.61
C ALA A 21 15.09 -2.60 -42.78
N TYR A 22 15.11 -2.44 -41.48
CA TYR A 22 14.86 -3.53 -40.52
C TYR A 22 13.39 -3.91 -40.64
N GLN A 23 13.08 -4.99 -41.33
CA GLN A 23 11.76 -5.62 -41.27
C GLN A 23 11.66 -6.34 -39.91
N VAL A 24 11.01 -5.70 -38.93
CA VAL A 24 10.57 -6.35 -37.72
C VAL A 24 9.47 -7.35 -38.12
N SER A 25 9.76 -8.62 -37.95
CA SER A 25 8.85 -9.73 -38.26
C SER A 25 7.62 -9.66 -37.35
N ALA A 26 6.46 -9.94 -37.93
CA ALA A 26 5.16 -9.99 -37.23
C ALA A 26 5.05 -11.10 -36.15
N ALA A 27 6.14 -11.77 -35.81
CA ALA A 27 6.19 -12.79 -34.73
C ALA A 27 6.34 -12.19 -33.33
N GLU A 28 6.63 -10.88 -33.17
CA GLU A 28 6.76 -10.24 -31.86
C GLU A 28 5.41 -9.77 -31.26
N THR A 29 4.32 -9.90 -32.00
CA THR A 29 2.99 -9.44 -31.51
C THR A 29 2.20 -10.53 -30.80
N GLU A 30 2.50 -11.83 -31.02
CA GLU A 30 1.83 -12.93 -30.30
C GLU A 30 2.41 -13.19 -28.91
N ASP A 31 3.70 -12.91 -28.68
CA ASP A 31 4.33 -13.06 -27.35
C ASP A 31 3.98 -11.91 -26.39
N ALA A 32 3.61 -10.73 -26.93
CA ALA A 32 3.19 -9.59 -26.10
C ALA A 32 1.75 -9.73 -25.56
N GLU A 33 0.87 -10.45 -26.28
CA GLU A 33 -0.49 -10.70 -25.84
C GLU A 33 -0.60 -11.85 -24.82
N ALA A 34 0.33 -12.80 -24.86
CA ALA A 34 0.40 -13.90 -23.88
C ALA A 34 0.97 -13.46 -22.51
N ALA A 35 1.81 -12.41 -22.48
CA ALA A 35 2.35 -11.85 -21.23
C ALA A 35 1.30 -11.05 -20.43
N THR A 36 0.26 -10.52 -21.06
CA THR A 36 -0.75 -9.67 -20.39
C THR A 36 -1.79 -10.46 -19.59
N HIS A 37 -2.01 -11.74 -19.87
CA HIS A 37 -2.99 -12.55 -19.13
C HIS A 37 -2.44 -13.24 -17.87
N GLY A 38 -1.11 -13.31 -17.72
CA GLY A 38 -0.46 -13.83 -16.51
C GLY A 38 -0.30 -12.81 -15.38
N ASP A 39 -0.23 -11.52 -15.73
CA ASP A 39 0.11 -10.46 -14.79
C ASP A 39 -1.12 -9.84 -14.07
N GLU A 40 -2.33 -9.95 -14.62
CA GLU A 40 -3.54 -9.38 -13.98
C GLU A 40 -3.89 -10.06 -12.65
N ALA A 41 -3.65 -11.37 -12.52
CA ALA A 41 -3.93 -12.10 -11.29
C ALA A 41 -2.90 -11.80 -10.16
N ALA A 42 -1.73 -11.26 -10.50
CA ALA A 42 -0.65 -10.92 -9.56
C ALA A 42 -0.59 -9.42 -9.21
N SER A 43 -1.48 -8.60 -9.77
CA SER A 43 -1.54 -7.16 -9.51
C SER A 43 -2.68 -6.79 -8.58
N TYR A 44 -2.51 -5.67 -7.83
CA TYR A 44 -3.59 -5.12 -7.02
C TYR A 44 -4.71 -4.56 -7.90
N GLN A 45 -5.94 -5.00 -7.65
CA GLN A 45 -7.14 -4.52 -8.32
C GLN A 45 -8.00 -3.70 -7.36
N ILE A 46 -8.64 -2.64 -7.85
CA ILE A 46 -9.65 -1.91 -7.07
C ILE A 46 -10.90 -2.80 -6.99
N VAL A 47 -11.29 -3.16 -5.77
CA VAL A 47 -12.45 -4.04 -5.52
C VAL A 47 -13.61 -3.32 -4.88
N ASP A 48 -13.36 -2.20 -4.18
CA ASP A 48 -14.44 -1.40 -3.60
C ASP A 48 -14.03 0.07 -3.44
N THR A 49 -15.04 0.93 -3.30
CA THR A 49 -14.87 2.34 -3.00
C THR A 49 -15.97 2.77 -2.03
N TYR A 50 -15.56 3.36 -0.92
CA TYR A 50 -16.45 3.80 0.15
C TYR A 50 -16.43 5.32 0.26
N ASP A 51 -17.58 5.94 0.04
CA ASP A 51 -17.76 7.38 0.20
C ASP A 51 -18.32 7.73 1.58
N PHE A 52 -17.64 8.64 2.26
CA PHE A 52 -18.03 9.16 3.58
C PHE A 52 -18.08 10.68 3.57
N PRO A 53 -18.79 11.32 4.53
CA PRO A 53 -18.76 12.75 4.67
C PRO A 53 -17.32 13.28 4.90
N GLY A 54 -16.75 13.94 3.87
CA GLY A 54 -15.43 14.54 3.92
C GLY A 54 -14.25 13.69 3.52
N PHE A 55 -14.44 12.40 3.21
CA PHE A 55 -13.38 11.54 2.69
C PHE A 55 -13.92 10.35 1.90
N LYS A 56 -13.04 9.73 1.13
CA LYS A 56 -13.28 8.49 0.37
C LYS A 56 -12.19 7.48 0.69
N ILE A 57 -12.53 6.19 0.73
CA ILE A 57 -11.56 5.10 0.84
C ILE A 57 -11.70 4.21 -0.40
N ILE A 58 -10.57 3.94 -1.07
CA ILE A 58 -10.47 2.97 -2.17
C ILE A 58 -9.79 1.74 -1.62
N GLN A 59 -10.41 0.58 -1.79
CA GLN A 59 -9.87 -0.73 -1.41
C GLN A 59 -9.28 -1.43 -2.62
N PHE A 60 -8.06 -1.93 -2.44
CA PHE A 60 -7.36 -2.78 -3.40
C PHE A 60 -7.27 -4.20 -2.85
N ASP A 61 -7.34 -5.18 -3.73
CA ASP A 61 -7.16 -6.60 -3.42
C ASP A 61 -6.00 -7.17 -4.25
N LEU A 62 -5.13 -7.91 -3.60
CA LEU A 62 -4.21 -8.83 -4.22
C LEU A 62 -4.73 -10.26 -3.97
N ALA A 63 -5.54 -10.75 -4.88
CA ALA A 63 -6.31 -11.99 -4.71
C ALA A 63 -5.46 -13.22 -4.36
N VAL A 64 -4.22 -13.32 -4.87
CA VAL A 64 -3.30 -14.44 -4.61
C VAL A 64 -2.86 -14.52 -3.14
N LEU A 65 -2.95 -13.43 -2.38
CA LEU A 65 -2.65 -13.35 -0.96
C LEU A 65 -3.89 -13.04 -0.09
N SER A 66 -5.04 -12.81 -0.72
CA SER A 66 -6.23 -12.24 -0.07
C SER A 66 -5.90 -10.98 0.73
N HIS A 67 -4.92 -10.19 0.23
CA HIS A 67 -4.41 -9.00 0.92
C HIS A 67 -5.13 -7.75 0.43
N TYR A 68 -5.64 -6.97 1.38
CA TYR A 68 -6.26 -5.68 1.14
C TYR A 68 -5.35 -4.53 1.55
N SER A 69 -5.24 -3.56 0.66
CA SER A 69 -4.61 -2.27 0.94
C SER A 69 -5.57 -1.14 0.63
N TYR A 70 -5.28 0.05 1.14
CA TYR A 70 -6.24 1.14 1.06
C TYR A 70 -5.59 2.46 0.66
N MET A 71 -6.37 3.28 -0.04
CA MET A 71 -6.09 4.70 -0.19
C MET A 71 -7.19 5.49 0.52
N LEU A 72 -6.82 6.32 1.50
CA LEU A 72 -7.69 7.29 2.14
C LEU A 72 -7.50 8.65 1.47
N LEU A 73 -8.54 9.13 0.78
CA LEU A 73 -8.53 10.35 0.00
C LEU A 73 -9.39 11.43 0.65
N SER A 74 -8.86 12.63 0.80
CA SER A 74 -9.62 13.78 1.30
C SER A 74 -8.93 15.10 0.96
N GLY A 75 -9.68 16.10 0.51
CA GLY A 75 -9.16 17.46 0.30
C GLY A 75 -7.99 17.56 -0.67
N GLY A 76 -7.91 16.66 -1.68
CA GLY A 76 -6.80 16.62 -2.62
C GLY A 76 -5.54 15.89 -2.10
N GLU A 77 -5.59 15.32 -0.91
CA GLU A 77 -4.53 14.53 -0.28
C GLU A 77 -4.90 13.05 -0.22
N CYS A 78 -3.89 12.19 -0.13
CA CYS A 78 -4.05 10.74 -0.01
C CYS A 78 -3.03 10.15 0.95
N LEU A 79 -3.50 9.28 1.86
CA LEU A 79 -2.68 8.35 2.65
C LEU A 79 -2.85 6.96 2.07
N VAL A 80 -1.74 6.27 1.80
CA VAL A 80 -1.76 4.86 1.41
C VAL A 80 -1.54 3.99 2.64
N VAL A 81 -2.31 2.91 2.79
CA VAL A 81 -2.27 2.00 3.94
C VAL A 81 -1.97 0.60 3.45
N ASP A 82 -0.97 -0.02 4.05
CA ASP A 82 -0.49 -1.38 3.78
C ASP A 82 -0.26 -1.66 2.27
N PRO A 83 0.48 -0.79 1.54
CA PRO A 83 0.65 -0.95 0.10
C PRO A 83 1.44 -2.21 -0.25
N GLY A 84 1.02 -2.91 -1.31
CA GLY A 84 1.85 -3.92 -1.95
C GLY A 84 3.12 -3.34 -2.57
N ARG A 85 4.07 -4.21 -2.92
CA ARG A 85 5.38 -3.82 -3.42
C ARG A 85 5.32 -3.01 -4.71
N ASP A 86 4.47 -3.41 -5.64
CA ASP A 86 4.25 -2.65 -6.87
C ASP A 86 3.35 -1.44 -6.56
N ILE A 87 3.96 -0.25 -6.55
CA ILE A 87 3.25 0.98 -6.23
C ILE A 87 2.58 1.64 -7.44
N PHE A 88 2.76 1.11 -8.65
CA PHE A 88 2.26 1.72 -9.88
C PHE A 88 0.73 1.91 -9.86
N THR A 89 -0.01 0.91 -9.41
CA THR A 89 -1.48 0.96 -9.32
C THR A 89 -1.97 2.11 -8.43
N TYR A 90 -1.27 2.38 -7.31
CA TYR A 90 -1.61 3.49 -6.42
C TYR A 90 -1.27 4.84 -7.04
N LEU A 91 -0.14 4.95 -7.76
CA LEU A 91 0.27 6.18 -8.45
C LEU A 91 -0.72 6.55 -9.56
N GLU A 92 -1.13 5.59 -10.39
CA GLU A 92 -2.14 5.81 -11.43
C GLU A 92 -3.52 6.15 -10.83
N THR A 93 -3.89 5.49 -9.73
CA THR A 93 -5.14 5.82 -9.03
C THR A 93 -5.09 7.23 -8.46
N ALA A 94 -4.01 7.63 -7.81
CA ALA A 94 -3.86 9.00 -7.29
C ALA A 94 -3.95 10.06 -8.41
N LYS A 95 -3.33 9.78 -9.55
CA LYS A 95 -3.40 10.64 -10.75
C LYS A 95 -4.83 10.73 -11.28
N LYS A 96 -5.54 9.61 -11.40
CA LYS A 96 -6.95 9.54 -11.86
C LYS A 96 -7.88 10.29 -10.93
N GLU A 97 -7.69 10.16 -9.63
CA GLU A 97 -8.48 10.84 -8.58
C GLU A 97 -8.06 12.32 -8.38
N GLY A 98 -6.97 12.76 -9.00
CA GLY A 98 -6.49 14.13 -8.88
C GLY A 98 -5.97 14.48 -7.47
N VAL A 99 -5.42 13.49 -6.75
CA VAL A 99 -4.94 13.65 -5.37
C VAL A 99 -3.42 13.49 -5.30
N LYS A 100 -2.81 14.10 -4.27
CA LYS A 100 -1.39 13.93 -3.95
C LYS A 100 -1.24 12.90 -2.84
N ILE A 101 -0.42 11.88 -3.05
CA ILE A 101 -0.01 10.97 -1.98
C ILE A 101 0.88 11.76 -1.01
N THR A 102 0.51 11.81 0.27
CA THR A 102 1.15 12.60 1.33
C THR A 102 1.81 11.74 2.41
N GLY A 103 1.67 10.43 2.32
CA GLY A 103 2.30 9.49 3.24
C GLY A 103 1.86 8.06 3.05
N VAL A 104 2.56 7.17 3.73
CA VAL A 104 2.22 5.75 3.85
C VAL A 104 2.14 5.38 5.32
N TRP A 105 1.20 4.52 5.66
CA TRP A 105 1.06 3.92 6.97
C TRP A 105 1.00 2.40 6.84
N LEU A 106 1.78 1.69 7.67
CA LEU A 106 1.70 0.26 7.87
C LEU A 106 0.98 -0.02 9.19
N THR A 107 -0.06 -0.85 9.14
CA THR A 107 -0.83 -1.24 10.32
C THR A 107 -0.02 -2.08 11.29
N HIS A 108 0.89 -2.89 10.77
CA HIS A 108 1.82 -3.73 11.54
C HIS A 108 3.01 -4.17 10.65
N SER A 109 3.94 -4.91 11.21
CA SER A 109 5.04 -5.54 10.47
C SER A 109 4.53 -6.79 9.76
N HIS A 110 4.21 -6.66 8.47
CA HIS A 110 3.73 -7.76 7.64
C HIS A 110 4.82 -8.81 7.43
N ALA A 111 4.48 -10.08 7.59
CA ALA A 111 5.39 -11.22 7.38
C ALA A 111 5.07 -12.00 6.10
N ASP A 112 3.92 -11.80 5.51
CA ASP A 112 3.34 -12.58 4.41
C ASP A 112 3.54 -11.94 3.03
N PHE A 113 3.88 -10.65 2.95
CA PHE A 113 4.21 -9.98 1.70
C PHE A 113 5.26 -8.88 1.89
N VAL A 114 5.85 -8.44 0.79
CA VAL A 114 6.77 -7.29 0.76
C VAL A 114 5.99 -6.02 0.51
N ALA A 115 5.88 -5.15 1.51
CA ALA A 115 5.18 -3.88 1.39
C ALA A 115 5.98 -2.85 0.59
N GLY A 116 5.29 -2.04 -0.23
CA GLY A 116 5.88 -1.02 -1.12
C GLY A 116 6.20 0.31 -0.43
N HIS A 117 6.24 0.36 0.88
CA HIS A 117 6.44 1.60 1.64
C HIS A 117 7.79 2.27 1.35
N ILE A 118 8.85 1.48 1.16
CA ILE A 118 10.19 2.01 0.82
C ILE A 118 10.17 2.65 -0.56
N GLU A 119 9.55 2.00 -1.55
CA GLU A 119 9.40 2.51 -2.91
C GLU A 119 8.66 3.86 -2.91
N PHE A 120 7.62 4.03 -2.10
CA PHE A 120 6.94 5.32 -1.92
C PHE A 120 7.86 6.39 -1.34
N ALA A 121 8.65 6.06 -0.32
CA ALA A 121 9.59 7.01 0.28
C ALA A 121 10.68 7.44 -0.71
N GLU A 122 11.23 6.50 -1.47
CA GLU A 122 12.30 6.75 -2.44
C GLU A 122 11.81 7.53 -3.65
N GLN A 123 10.62 7.19 -4.19
CA GLN A 123 10.12 7.83 -5.41
C GLN A 123 9.43 9.17 -5.16
N LEU A 124 8.71 9.31 -4.05
CA LEU A 124 7.90 10.50 -3.77
C LEU A 124 8.42 11.34 -2.61
N GLY A 125 9.38 10.84 -1.83
CA GLY A 125 9.88 11.53 -0.63
C GLY A 125 8.83 11.67 0.47
N VAL A 126 7.81 10.80 0.49
CA VAL A 126 6.73 10.88 1.47
C VAL A 126 7.10 10.19 2.78
N PRO A 127 6.60 10.67 3.93
CA PRO A 127 6.87 10.08 5.22
C PRO A 127 6.19 8.71 5.36
N LEU A 128 6.94 7.75 5.92
CA LEU A 128 6.45 6.45 6.34
C LEU A 128 6.03 6.50 7.80
N ARG A 129 4.97 5.77 8.15
CA ARG A 129 4.46 5.67 9.51
C ARG A 129 4.23 4.22 9.87
N ILE A 130 4.64 3.85 11.09
CA ILE A 130 4.40 2.53 11.67
C ILE A 130 4.48 2.67 13.20
N SER A 131 3.96 1.71 13.93
CA SER A 131 4.07 1.65 15.40
C SER A 131 5.53 1.80 15.86
N GLU A 132 5.76 2.53 16.96
CA GLU A 132 7.08 2.56 17.60
C GLU A 132 7.56 1.17 18.04
N LYS A 133 6.61 0.27 18.30
CA LYS A 133 6.89 -1.11 18.73
C LYS A 133 7.41 -2.00 17.59
N ALA A 134 7.26 -1.58 16.33
CA ALA A 134 7.82 -2.28 15.18
C ALA A 134 9.37 -2.26 15.18
N GLN A 135 9.98 -1.25 15.81
CA GLN A 135 11.44 -1.06 15.85
C GLN A 135 12.06 -1.14 14.44
N ALA A 136 11.35 -0.59 13.44
CA ALA A 136 11.75 -0.67 12.04
C ALA A 136 13.11 0.02 11.79
N GLY A 137 13.97 -0.62 11.02
CA GLY A 137 15.34 -0.16 10.75
C GLY A 137 15.44 0.94 9.68
N TYR A 138 14.34 1.37 9.07
CA TYR A 138 14.28 2.46 8.09
C TYR A 138 13.75 3.75 8.72
N GLN A 139 13.97 4.89 8.05
CA GLN A 139 13.46 6.18 8.51
C GLN A 139 11.92 6.20 8.48
N HIS A 140 11.29 6.46 9.62
CA HIS A 140 9.85 6.51 9.77
C HIS A 140 9.42 7.46 10.88
N ILE A 141 8.14 7.79 10.90
CA ILE A 141 7.46 8.44 12.02
C ILE A 141 6.89 7.30 12.89
N ALA A 142 7.43 7.16 14.09
CA ALA A 142 6.98 6.18 15.07
C ALA A 142 5.64 6.62 15.67
N LEU A 143 4.59 5.82 15.45
CA LEU A 143 3.24 6.08 15.96
C LEU A 143 3.05 5.47 17.35
N LYS A 144 2.25 6.15 18.17
CA LYS A 144 1.86 5.78 19.53
C LYS A 144 0.36 5.78 19.70
N GLU A 145 -0.08 5.21 20.83
CA GLU A 145 -1.48 5.26 21.26
C GLU A 145 -2.02 6.69 21.25
N ASN A 146 -3.18 6.89 20.62
CA ASN A 146 -3.89 8.15 20.47
C ASN A 146 -3.21 9.22 19.62
N ASP A 147 -2.12 8.93 18.93
CA ASP A 147 -1.60 9.83 17.90
C ASP A 147 -2.68 10.10 16.84
N THR A 148 -2.62 11.26 16.21
CA THR A 148 -3.56 11.65 15.17
C THR A 148 -2.85 12.10 13.91
N LEU A 149 -3.47 11.83 12.76
CA LEU A 149 -3.02 12.29 11.45
C LEU A 149 -4.19 12.95 10.72
N LYS A 150 -3.95 14.10 10.12
CA LYS A 150 -4.91 14.76 9.22
C LYS A 150 -4.56 14.42 7.77
N VAL A 151 -5.58 14.08 7.00
CA VAL A 151 -5.51 13.94 5.54
C VAL A 151 -6.68 14.76 5.00
N GLY A 152 -6.41 15.98 4.51
CA GLY A 152 -7.46 16.91 4.11
C GLY A 152 -8.49 17.15 5.21
N ASP A 153 -9.71 16.69 4.99
CA ASP A 153 -10.85 16.80 5.92
C ASP A 153 -11.08 15.52 6.75
N ALA A 154 -10.26 14.48 6.53
CA ALA A 154 -10.25 13.28 7.35
C ALA A 154 -9.29 13.41 8.52
N VAL A 155 -9.66 12.81 9.65
CA VAL A 155 -8.82 12.68 10.84
C VAL A 155 -8.71 11.20 11.18
N LEU A 156 -7.47 10.69 11.20
CA LEU A 156 -7.16 9.37 11.72
C LEU A 156 -6.71 9.50 13.16
N LYS A 157 -7.22 8.62 14.01
CA LYS A 157 -6.72 8.39 15.36
C LYS A 157 -6.19 6.97 15.45
N PHE A 158 -4.94 6.82 15.87
CA PHE A 158 -4.28 5.53 15.96
C PHE A 158 -4.49 4.91 17.34
N LEU A 159 -4.83 3.61 17.33
CA LEU A 159 -4.96 2.79 18.54
C LEU A 159 -3.92 1.68 18.47
N GLU A 160 -3.12 1.50 19.51
CA GLU A 160 -2.31 0.30 19.67
C GLU A 160 -3.24 -0.89 19.95
N THR A 161 -3.15 -1.91 19.11
CA THR A 161 -4.05 -3.08 19.17
C THR A 161 -3.24 -4.38 19.09
N PRO A 162 -2.29 -4.61 20.02
CA PRO A 162 -1.47 -5.82 20.00
C PRO A 162 -2.33 -7.07 20.17
N GLY A 163 -1.86 -8.19 19.56
CA GLY A 163 -2.54 -9.48 19.63
C GLY A 163 -2.24 -10.38 18.44
N HIS A 164 -2.29 -9.85 17.21
CA HIS A 164 -1.75 -10.51 16.02
C HIS A 164 -0.22 -10.34 15.98
N THR A 165 0.24 -9.10 16.05
CA THR A 165 1.63 -8.75 16.33
C THR A 165 1.72 -7.79 17.52
N PRO A 166 2.88 -7.64 18.19
CA PRO A 166 3.04 -6.68 19.28
C PRO A 166 2.91 -5.23 18.86
N ASP A 167 3.20 -4.93 17.58
CA ASP A 167 3.20 -3.61 16.97
C ASP A 167 1.92 -3.28 16.21
N SER A 168 0.91 -4.17 16.21
CA SER A 168 -0.38 -3.97 15.53
C SER A 168 -1.06 -2.68 15.99
N MET A 169 -1.57 -1.92 15.02
CA MET A 169 -2.35 -0.70 15.23
C MET A 169 -3.60 -0.69 14.36
N CYS A 170 -4.70 -0.18 14.90
CA CYS A 170 -5.88 0.19 14.14
C CYS A 170 -5.93 1.70 13.94
N GLY A 171 -6.52 2.16 12.83
CA GLY A 171 -6.77 3.57 12.54
C GLY A 171 -8.26 3.88 12.50
N LEU A 172 -8.74 4.68 13.44
CA LEU A 172 -10.11 5.20 13.42
C LEU A 172 -10.17 6.43 12.52
N VAL A 173 -11.02 6.40 11.49
CA VAL A 173 -11.18 7.48 10.52
C VAL A 173 -12.50 8.20 10.77
N ALA A 174 -12.42 9.50 10.98
CA ALA A 174 -13.55 10.39 11.17
C ALA A 174 -13.45 11.62 10.26
N SER A 175 -14.58 12.30 10.04
CA SER A 175 -14.56 13.63 9.42
C SER A 175 -14.09 14.68 10.43
N LYS A 176 -13.36 15.69 9.96
CA LYS A 176 -12.93 16.83 10.80
C LYS A 176 -14.10 17.60 11.43
N GLN A 177 -15.30 17.50 10.85
CA GLN A 177 -16.51 18.11 11.40
C GLN A 177 -17.06 17.36 12.63
N SER A 178 -16.68 16.07 12.77
CA SER A 178 -17.08 15.21 13.87
C SER A 178 -15.94 14.25 14.24
N PRO A 179 -14.79 14.79 14.72
CA PRO A 179 -13.57 14.01 14.91
C PRO A 179 -13.69 12.90 15.97
N ASP A 180 -14.62 13.05 16.90
CA ASP A 180 -14.88 12.09 17.97
C ASP A 180 -15.87 10.97 17.56
N ARG A 181 -16.43 11.04 16.33
CA ARG A 181 -17.32 10.02 15.78
C ARG A 181 -16.65 9.31 14.61
N PRO A 182 -15.93 8.22 14.84
CA PRO A 182 -15.34 7.44 13.77
C PRO A 182 -16.43 6.80 12.89
N LEU A 183 -16.19 6.79 11.59
CA LEU A 183 -17.07 6.16 10.59
C LEU A 183 -16.47 4.85 10.07
N VAL A 184 -15.14 4.74 10.13
CA VAL A 184 -14.40 3.58 9.63
C VAL A 184 -13.27 3.26 10.60
N MET A 185 -12.94 1.99 10.72
CA MET A 185 -11.72 1.49 11.33
C MET A 185 -10.94 0.65 10.32
N LEU A 186 -9.72 1.08 10.00
CA LEU A 186 -8.73 0.30 9.29
C LEU A 186 -8.06 -0.60 10.33
N THR A 187 -8.31 -1.91 10.27
CA THR A 187 -8.01 -2.82 11.39
C THR A 187 -6.72 -3.60 11.22
N GLY A 188 -6.08 -3.53 10.04
CA GLY A 188 -4.99 -4.45 9.76
C GLY A 188 -5.44 -5.88 10.00
N ASP A 189 -4.60 -6.65 10.68
CA ASP A 189 -4.89 -8.03 11.06
C ASP A 189 -5.35 -8.16 12.54
N THR A 190 -5.75 -7.06 13.17
CA THR A 190 -6.32 -7.11 14.52
C THR A 190 -7.72 -7.71 14.51
N LEU A 191 -8.59 -7.25 13.60
CA LEU A 191 -9.99 -7.64 13.52
C LEU A 191 -10.40 -7.87 12.07
N PHE A 192 -10.97 -9.04 11.80
CA PHE A 192 -11.57 -9.43 10.53
C PHE A 192 -13.09 -9.51 10.63
N ILE A 193 -13.76 -9.72 9.50
CA ILE A 193 -15.19 -10.01 9.49
C ILE A 193 -15.40 -11.42 10.06
N GLY A 194 -15.94 -11.48 11.28
CA GLY A 194 -16.24 -12.74 11.96
C GLY A 194 -15.09 -13.39 12.73
N SER A 195 -13.87 -12.81 12.71
CA SER A 195 -12.73 -13.37 13.45
C SER A 195 -11.71 -12.30 13.84
N VAL A 196 -10.66 -12.71 14.53
CA VAL A 196 -9.48 -11.88 14.88
C VAL A 196 -8.21 -12.49 14.28
N GLY A 197 -7.14 -11.68 14.18
CA GLY A 197 -5.85 -12.15 13.73
C GLY A 197 -5.28 -13.25 14.62
N ARG A 198 -4.52 -14.17 14.03
CA ARG A 198 -3.90 -15.29 14.73
C ARG A 198 -2.83 -14.80 15.70
N PRO A 199 -2.86 -15.27 16.97
CA PRO A 199 -1.89 -14.88 17.99
C PRO A 199 -0.65 -15.79 18.02
N ASP A 200 -0.55 -16.80 17.14
CA ASP A 200 0.44 -17.89 17.22
C ASP A 200 1.55 -17.81 16.16
N LEU A 201 1.64 -16.70 15.41
CA LEU A 201 2.57 -16.59 14.27
C LEU A 201 4.02 -16.25 14.68
N LEU A 202 4.26 -15.73 15.89
CA LEU A 202 5.59 -15.29 16.33
C LEU A 202 6.48 -16.43 16.87
N GLY A 203 5.96 -17.64 16.96
CA GLY A 203 6.69 -18.83 17.38
C GLY A 203 7.32 -18.66 18.77
N GLU A 204 8.63 -18.95 18.88
CA GLU A 204 9.37 -18.91 20.15
C GLU A 204 9.62 -17.47 20.67
N ASN A 205 9.52 -16.45 19.80
CA ASN A 205 9.79 -15.06 20.18
C ASN A 205 8.74 -14.50 21.15
N MET A 206 7.49 -14.93 21.00
CA MET A 206 6.41 -14.57 21.92
C MET A 206 5.33 -15.64 21.90
N SER A 207 4.94 -16.15 23.10
CA SER A 207 4.00 -17.27 23.15
C SER A 207 2.61 -16.89 22.63
N ALA A 208 1.93 -17.84 21.98
CA ALA A 208 0.55 -17.68 21.52
C ALA A 208 -0.38 -17.26 22.67
N SER A 209 -0.17 -17.78 23.87
CA SER A 209 -0.95 -17.41 25.07
C SER A 209 -0.76 -15.94 25.43
N THR A 210 0.47 -15.41 25.36
CA THR A 210 0.74 -13.98 25.63
C THR A 210 0.04 -13.10 24.60
N MET A 211 0.16 -13.46 23.32
CA MET A 211 -0.46 -12.70 22.23
C MET A 211 -1.98 -12.76 22.29
N ALA A 212 -2.56 -13.93 22.61
CA ALA A 212 -4.00 -14.07 22.81
C ALA A 212 -4.51 -13.24 24.00
N SER A 213 -3.74 -13.16 25.09
CA SER A 213 -4.06 -12.27 26.22
C SER A 213 -4.06 -10.80 25.79
N MET A 214 -3.05 -10.36 25.01
CA MET A 214 -3.01 -9.00 24.48
C MET A 214 -4.23 -8.72 23.57
N MET A 215 -4.62 -9.68 22.71
CA MET A 215 -5.80 -9.56 21.86
C MET A 215 -7.09 -9.43 22.68
N PHE A 216 -7.22 -10.22 23.74
CA PHE A 216 -8.35 -10.14 24.66
C PHE A 216 -8.42 -8.77 25.35
N ASP A 217 -7.28 -8.24 25.80
CA ASP A 217 -7.19 -6.92 26.41
C ASP A 217 -7.51 -5.81 25.39
N THR A 218 -7.01 -5.94 24.15
CA THR A 218 -7.32 -5.06 23.02
C THR A 218 -8.84 -5.02 22.79
N TRP A 219 -9.47 -6.18 22.68
CA TRP A 219 -10.92 -6.27 22.52
C TRP A 219 -11.67 -5.63 23.70
N THR A 220 -11.40 -6.08 24.92
CA THR A 220 -12.13 -5.68 26.11
C THR A 220 -11.98 -4.19 26.44
N ASN A 221 -10.77 -3.65 26.27
CA ASN A 221 -10.47 -2.29 26.68
C ASN A 221 -10.71 -1.24 25.61
N LYS A 222 -10.69 -1.63 24.32
CA LYS A 222 -10.74 -0.70 23.18
C LYS A 222 -11.86 -1.02 22.19
N LEU A 223 -11.79 -2.17 21.51
CA LEU A 223 -12.65 -2.43 20.36
C LEU A 223 -14.12 -2.60 20.72
N SER A 224 -14.43 -3.30 21.82
CA SER A 224 -15.81 -3.51 22.28
C SER A 224 -16.52 -2.23 22.77
N LYS A 225 -15.79 -1.11 22.86
CA LYS A 225 -16.34 0.19 23.26
C LYS A 225 -16.64 1.11 22.09
N LEU A 226 -16.28 0.69 20.87
CA LEU A 226 -16.57 1.46 19.68
C LEU A 226 -18.06 1.35 19.30
N PRO A 227 -18.60 2.38 18.64
CA PRO A 227 -19.97 2.30 18.12
C PRO A 227 -20.13 1.15 17.12
N ASP A 228 -21.29 0.48 17.17
CA ASP A 228 -21.60 -0.68 16.30
C ASP A 228 -21.71 -0.31 14.81
N ASP A 229 -21.89 0.98 14.49
CA ASP A 229 -22.01 1.49 13.12
C ASP A 229 -20.65 1.82 12.45
N VAL A 230 -19.54 1.60 13.15
CA VAL A 230 -18.20 1.78 12.57
C VAL A 230 -17.90 0.67 11.56
N LYS A 231 -17.65 1.05 10.31
CA LYS A 231 -17.30 0.08 9.26
C LYS A 231 -15.88 -0.47 9.49
N ILE A 232 -15.74 -1.78 9.44
CA ILE A 232 -14.46 -2.49 9.59
C ILE A 232 -13.83 -2.72 8.21
N LEU A 233 -12.56 -2.36 8.05
CA LEU A 233 -11.77 -2.57 6.84
C LEU A 233 -10.44 -3.26 7.22
N PRO A 234 -10.35 -4.60 7.11
CA PRO A 234 -9.19 -5.39 7.49
C PRO A 234 -8.12 -5.42 6.38
N ALA A 235 -6.87 -5.81 6.73
CA ALA A 235 -5.80 -5.99 5.75
C ALA A 235 -5.90 -7.30 4.96
N HIS A 236 -6.76 -8.24 5.37
CA HIS A 236 -6.96 -9.48 4.64
C HIS A 236 -8.43 -9.89 4.54
N GLY A 237 -8.75 -10.57 3.44
CA GLY A 237 -10.05 -11.19 3.18
C GLY A 237 -10.12 -12.64 3.65
N ALA A 238 -11.24 -13.28 3.30
CA ALA A 238 -11.44 -14.71 3.55
C ALA A 238 -10.38 -15.56 2.84
N GLY A 239 -9.85 -16.57 3.53
CA GLY A 239 -8.83 -17.47 2.99
C GLY A 239 -7.38 -17.06 3.26
N SER A 240 -7.13 -15.91 3.88
CA SER A 240 -5.80 -15.51 4.31
C SER A 240 -5.26 -16.43 5.42
N LEU A 241 -3.94 -16.68 5.38
CA LEU A 241 -3.25 -17.43 6.43
C LEU A 241 -3.11 -16.65 7.74
N CYS A 242 -3.33 -15.33 7.73
CA CYS A 242 -3.24 -14.45 8.90
C CYS A 242 -4.50 -14.49 9.78
N GLY A 243 -5.63 -14.96 9.26
CA GLY A 243 -6.88 -15.18 9.99
C GLY A 243 -7.06 -16.61 10.47
N ALA A 244 -8.06 -16.86 11.30
CA ALA A 244 -8.57 -18.20 11.54
C ALA A 244 -9.10 -18.75 10.21
N HIS A 245 -8.95 -20.07 9.97
CA HIS A 245 -9.52 -20.68 8.79
C HIS A 245 -11.01 -20.35 8.72
N LEU A 246 -11.37 -19.39 7.90
CA LEU A 246 -12.74 -19.16 7.46
C LEU A 246 -13.00 -20.23 6.41
N SER A 247 -13.06 -21.48 6.84
CA SER A 247 -13.56 -22.55 6.01
C SER A 247 -15.07 -22.44 5.98
N ASP A 248 -15.58 -22.26 4.78
CA ASP A 248 -16.94 -22.52 4.27
C ASP A 248 -18.06 -21.65 4.84
#